data_bfc0bb737cdcb87d07a403ffa331b95c
#
_entry.id   bfc0bb737cdcb87d07a403ffa331b95c
#
_cell.length_a   1.000
_cell.length_b   1.000
_cell.length_c   1.000
_cell.angle_alpha   90.00
_cell.angle_beta   90.00
_cell.angle_gamma   90.00
#
_symmetry.space_group_name_H-M   'P 1'
#
loop_
_entity.id
_entity.type
_entity.pdbx_description
1 polymer ?
#
loop_
_entity_poly.entity_id
_entity_poly.type
_entity_poly.pdbx_seq_one_letter_code
_entity_poly.pdbx_strand_id
1 'polypeptide(L)'
;MRLAIFSTKIIVILMLCLGLASIANAGNSIDSVRVWPAPENTRIVFDLSKQPDFKYFSLQSPQRLVIDFKNSKNYVDLMSVIKADRRVKKIRTSRSKQQGTTRLVLELADNFRISIFPLAPAGQYGDRLVIDLYDKQSQSIAQHDNSKGKRDIVIAIVAGHGGEDPGSIGAAGTYEKRITLKIAQKLANLINKKSGLKAVMIRSGDYYVNHDRKTELARKSKADLLISIHADAFTSSQPNGASVLVQATRRADSEFSHWIQNREKNSELLGGAGETIRKTKDNNLAIALGDMKKEYTMASSYDFAEHVVKQLKKVTRLHKHKPERLSLAVLKSSDIPSVLIETGFISNPQEERRLNNANHQYKLAKAIYIAVDDYFSGNPPDGTLIAATRFREHKVSRGESLSVVAERYKVSVRKLKSANNLKSNLVRIGQTLKIPQAD
;
A
#
# COMPACT_ATOMS: atom_id res chain seq x y z
N MET A 1 -15.04 -57.26 -54.98
CA MET A 1 -14.46 -57.80 -53.74
C MET A 1 -13.06 -57.24 -53.38
N ARG A 2 -12.25 -56.75 -54.33
CA ARG A 2 -10.91 -56.17 -54.00
C ARG A 2 -10.94 -54.73 -53.50
N LEU A 3 -11.97 -53.90 -53.80
CA LEU A 3 -12.07 -52.51 -53.32
C LEU A 3 -12.48 -52.39 -51.84
N ALA A 4 -13.32 -53.33 -51.35
CA ALA A 4 -13.78 -53.29 -49.95
C ALA A 4 -12.68 -53.60 -48.92
N ILE A 5 -11.72 -54.46 -49.31
CA ILE A 5 -10.61 -54.89 -48.44
C ILE A 5 -9.56 -53.82 -48.31
N PHE A 6 -9.43 -52.91 -49.29
CA PHE A 6 -8.49 -51.78 -49.23
C PHE A 6 -9.02 -50.68 -48.31
N SER A 7 -10.35 -50.42 -48.34
CA SER A 7 -11.00 -49.42 -47.51
C SER A 7 -10.93 -49.77 -46.00
N THR A 8 -11.13 -51.04 -45.66
CA THR A 8 -11.09 -51.53 -44.27
C THR A 8 -9.69 -51.48 -43.67
N LYS A 9 -8.65 -51.75 -44.46
CA LYS A 9 -7.26 -51.68 -44.01
C LYS A 9 -6.84 -50.21 -43.72
N ILE A 10 -7.29 -49.22 -44.51
CA ILE A 10 -7.01 -47.81 -44.31
C ILE A 10 -7.72 -47.29 -43.03
N ILE A 11 -8.97 -47.71 -42.79
CA ILE A 11 -9.70 -47.33 -41.57
C ILE A 11 -9.06 -47.92 -40.31
N VAL A 12 -8.58 -49.16 -40.35
CA VAL A 12 -7.89 -49.79 -39.21
C VAL A 12 -6.54 -49.10 -38.92
N ILE A 13 -5.79 -48.72 -39.96
CA ILE A 13 -4.54 -47.97 -39.79
C ILE A 13 -4.80 -46.55 -39.26
N LEU A 14 -5.87 -45.86 -39.70
CA LEU A 14 -6.26 -44.55 -39.18
C LEU A 14 -6.72 -44.63 -37.71
N MET A 15 -7.46 -45.67 -37.32
CA MET A 15 -7.83 -45.93 -35.93
C MET A 15 -6.62 -46.30 -35.04
N LEU A 16 -5.65 -47.03 -35.58
CA LEU A 16 -4.42 -47.36 -34.86
C LEU A 16 -3.53 -46.10 -34.65
N CYS A 17 -3.51 -45.16 -35.60
CA CYS A 17 -2.80 -43.92 -35.48
C CYS A 17 -3.50 -42.94 -34.51
N LEU A 18 -4.83 -42.96 -34.38
CA LEU A 18 -5.56 -42.17 -33.38
C LEU A 18 -5.42 -42.74 -31.94
N GLY A 19 -5.15 -44.04 -31.79
CA GLY A 19 -4.98 -44.69 -30.48
C GLY A 19 -3.60 -44.47 -29.85
N LEU A 20 -2.64 -43.88 -30.56
CA LEU A 20 -1.29 -43.58 -30.10
C LEU A 20 -1.08 -42.09 -29.78
N ALA A 21 -2.15 -41.27 -29.69
CA ALA A 21 -2.08 -40.02 -28.98
C ALA A 21 -1.84 -40.37 -27.50
N SER A 22 -0.61 -40.79 -27.19
CA SER A 22 -0.11 -40.78 -25.81
C SER A 22 -0.46 -39.42 -25.24
N ILE A 23 -1.37 -39.36 -24.28
CA ILE A 23 -1.52 -38.22 -23.42
C ILE A 23 -0.12 -38.11 -22.78
N ALA A 24 0.76 -37.37 -23.42
CA ALA A 24 2.00 -36.93 -22.83
C ALA A 24 1.55 -36.18 -21.56
N ASN A 25 1.61 -36.89 -20.46
CA ASN A 25 1.37 -36.28 -19.15
C ASN A 25 2.54 -35.33 -18.95
N ALA A 26 2.42 -34.15 -19.61
CA ALA A 26 3.45 -33.14 -19.55
C ALA A 26 3.59 -32.77 -18.06
N GLY A 27 4.72 -33.20 -17.51
CA GLY A 27 5.08 -32.88 -16.10
C GLY A 27 4.96 -31.37 -15.88
N ASN A 28 4.92 -30.98 -14.67
CA ASN A 28 4.97 -29.55 -14.32
C ASN A 28 6.35 -28.95 -14.65
N SER A 29 6.43 -27.65 -14.87
CA SER A 29 7.69 -26.93 -15.08
C SER A 29 7.80 -25.72 -14.16
N ILE A 30 9.02 -25.42 -13.76
CA ILE A 30 9.39 -24.16 -13.10
C ILE A 30 9.96 -23.29 -14.22
N ASP A 31 9.20 -22.24 -14.59
CA ASP A 31 9.45 -21.45 -15.79
C ASP A 31 10.16 -20.13 -15.47
N SER A 32 9.93 -19.57 -14.26
CA SER A 32 10.67 -18.41 -13.77
C SER A 32 10.79 -18.40 -12.25
N VAL A 33 11.75 -17.64 -11.75
CA VAL A 33 11.92 -17.34 -10.32
C VAL A 33 12.13 -15.85 -10.16
N ARG A 34 11.29 -15.20 -9.34
CA ARG A 34 11.35 -13.79 -9.05
C ARG A 34 11.61 -13.57 -7.58
N VAL A 35 12.45 -12.59 -7.24
CA VAL A 35 12.84 -12.30 -5.86
C VAL A 35 12.60 -10.82 -5.56
N TRP A 36 11.90 -10.57 -4.46
CA TRP A 36 11.47 -9.25 -4.03
C TRP A 36 11.96 -8.98 -2.60
N PRO A 37 13.16 -8.39 -2.44
CA PRO A 37 13.63 -7.96 -1.13
C PRO A 37 12.80 -6.80 -0.58
N ALA A 38 12.38 -6.93 0.69
CA ALA A 38 11.70 -5.89 1.43
C ALA A 38 12.38 -5.66 2.80
N PRO A 39 12.09 -4.56 3.51
CA PRO A 39 12.74 -4.28 4.80
C PRO A 39 12.58 -5.38 5.85
N GLU A 40 11.43 -6.05 5.93
CA GLU A 40 11.13 -7.04 6.96
C GLU A 40 11.03 -8.49 6.45
N ASN A 41 11.00 -8.69 5.13
CA ASN A 41 10.93 -10.00 4.50
C ASN A 41 11.58 -10.01 3.12
N THR A 42 11.83 -11.22 2.61
CA THR A 42 12.12 -11.45 1.19
C THR A 42 11.07 -12.39 0.65
N ARG A 43 10.39 -11.99 -0.44
CA ARG A 43 9.47 -12.84 -1.17
C ARG A 43 10.16 -13.46 -2.36
N ILE A 44 9.99 -14.78 -2.52
CA ILE A 44 10.45 -15.56 -3.66
C ILE A 44 9.22 -16.18 -4.31
N VAL A 45 9.07 -16.02 -5.61
CA VAL A 45 7.95 -16.54 -6.40
C VAL A 45 8.49 -17.46 -7.49
N PHE A 46 8.05 -18.70 -7.49
CA PHE A 46 8.27 -19.66 -8.56
C PHE A 46 7.02 -19.66 -9.45
N ASP A 47 7.18 -19.30 -10.72
CA ASP A 47 6.12 -19.43 -11.72
C ASP A 47 6.16 -20.84 -12.28
N LEU A 48 5.00 -21.49 -12.35
CA LEU A 48 4.87 -22.89 -12.77
C LEU A 48 3.84 -23.02 -13.89
N SER A 49 4.03 -24.03 -14.73
CA SER A 49 3.06 -24.35 -15.81
C SER A 49 1.75 -24.93 -15.30
N LYS A 50 1.74 -25.51 -14.10
CA LYS A 50 0.56 -26.10 -13.42
C LYS A 50 0.66 -25.90 -11.92
N GLN A 51 -0.47 -26.11 -11.22
CA GLN A 51 -0.52 -26.09 -9.76
C GLN A 51 0.58 -26.99 -9.16
N PRO A 52 1.41 -26.46 -8.22
CA PRO A 52 2.51 -27.20 -7.64
C PRO A 52 2.05 -28.30 -6.67
N ASP A 53 2.53 -29.54 -6.87
CA ASP A 53 2.58 -30.57 -5.82
C ASP A 53 3.98 -30.51 -5.21
N PHE A 54 4.08 -30.07 -3.97
CA PHE A 54 5.36 -29.83 -3.33
C PHE A 54 5.39 -30.27 -1.86
N LYS A 55 6.60 -30.54 -1.38
CA LYS A 55 6.92 -30.70 0.03
C LYS A 55 8.12 -29.82 0.37
N TYR A 56 8.20 -29.38 1.61
CA TYR A 56 9.35 -28.60 2.06
C TYR A 56 9.78 -28.98 3.47
N PHE A 57 11.02 -28.71 3.79
CA PHE A 57 11.60 -28.86 5.12
C PHE A 57 12.81 -27.96 5.27
N SER A 58 13.13 -27.62 6.51
CA SER A 58 14.29 -26.80 6.84
C SER A 58 15.45 -27.68 7.35
N LEU A 59 16.68 -27.31 6.99
CA LEU A 59 17.91 -27.88 7.50
C LEU A 59 18.71 -26.81 8.23
N GLN A 60 19.36 -27.20 9.31
CA GLN A 60 20.25 -26.33 10.10
C GLN A 60 21.71 -26.67 9.80
N SER A 61 22.59 -25.72 10.08
CA SER A 61 24.06 -25.88 10.01
C SER A 61 24.57 -26.31 8.62
N PRO A 62 24.53 -25.51 7.57
CA PRO A 62 23.98 -24.16 7.46
C PRO A 62 22.47 -24.13 7.29
N GLN A 63 21.85 -22.97 7.54
CA GLN A 63 20.41 -22.78 7.38
C GLN A 63 20.00 -22.91 5.91
N ARG A 64 19.07 -23.82 5.63
CA ARG A 64 18.58 -24.11 4.27
C ARG A 64 17.09 -24.42 4.29
N LEU A 65 16.38 -23.92 3.31
CA LEU A 65 15.03 -24.37 2.98
C LEU A 65 15.11 -25.28 1.75
N VAL A 66 14.63 -26.50 1.90
CA VAL A 66 14.59 -27.50 0.82
C VAL A 66 13.15 -27.63 0.35
N ILE A 67 12.94 -27.59 -0.96
CA ILE A 67 11.64 -27.74 -1.59
C ILE A 67 11.72 -28.81 -2.66
N ASP A 68 10.85 -29.79 -2.56
CA ASP A 68 10.70 -30.88 -3.50
C ASP A 68 9.44 -30.67 -4.32
N PHE A 69 9.59 -30.36 -5.61
CA PHE A 69 8.52 -30.27 -6.59
C PHE A 69 8.35 -31.62 -7.28
N LYS A 70 7.21 -32.30 -7.07
CA LYS A 70 6.95 -33.59 -7.69
C LYS A 70 6.57 -33.41 -9.15
N ASN A 71 6.93 -34.38 -9.97
CA ASN A 71 6.65 -34.40 -11.41
C ASN A 71 6.95 -33.08 -12.12
N SER A 72 8.03 -32.42 -11.71
CA SER A 72 8.38 -31.07 -12.20
C SER A 72 9.80 -31.05 -12.75
N LYS A 73 10.05 -30.19 -13.75
CA LYS A 73 11.37 -29.89 -14.30
C LYS A 73 11.69 -28.41 -14.08
N ASN A 74 12.96 -28.12 -13.80
CA ASN A 74 13.44 -26.74 -13.69
C ASN A 74 14.08 -26.30 -15.00
N TYR A 75 13.61 -25.19 -15.56
CA TYR A 75 14.16 -24.54 -16.75
C TYR A 75 14.86 -23.22 -16.46
N VAL A 76 14.95 -22.83 -15.19
CA VAL A 76 15.51 -21.53 -14.76
C VAL A 76 17.00 -21.68 -14.43
N ASP A 77 17.80 -20.74 -14.90
CA ASP A 77 19.17 -20.54 -14.38
C ASP A 77 19.10 -19.91 -12.99
N LEU A 78 19.13 -20.76 -11.96
CA LEU A 78 19.01 -20.36 -10.57
C LEU A 78 20.20 -19.54 -10.07
N MET A 79 21.35 -19.60 -10.74
CA MET A 79 22.57 -18.88 -10.32
C MET A 79 22.44 -17.39 -10.54
N SER A 80 21.68 -16.97 -11.54
CA SER A 80 21.46 -15.57 -11.89
C SER A 80 20.31 -14.89 -11.13
N VAL A 81 19.49 -15.68 -10.40
CA VAL A 81 18.26 -15.17 -9.75
C VAL A 81 18.57 -14.27 -8.56
N ILE A 82 19.52 -14.65 -7.72
CA ILE A 82 19.89 -13.88 -6.53
C ILE A 82 21.07 -12.95 -6.88
N LYS A 83 20.75 -11.67 -7.06
CA LYS A 83 21.79 -10.65 -7.33
C LYS A 83 22.35 -10.06 -6.04
N ALA A 84 21.47 -9.69 -5.11
CA ALA A 84 21.82 -9.20 -3.79
C ALA A 84 20.57 -9.32 -2.89
N ASP A 85 20.62 -10.20 -1.91
CA ASP A 85 19.57 -10.34 -0.90
C ASP A 85 20.19 -10.67 0.45
N ARG A 86 19.72 -10.03 1.53
CA ARG A 86 20.30 -10.23 2.87
C ARG A 86 19.86 -11.52 3.53
N ARG A 87 18.77 -12.17 3.02
CA ARG A 87 18.19 -13.39 3.61
C ARG A 87 18.51 -14.64 2.83
N VAL A 88 18.60 -14.53 1.50
CA VAL A 88 18.87 -15.65 0.61
C VAL A 88 20.25 -15.48 -0.02
N LYS A 89 21.15 -16.38 0.30
CA LYS A 89 22.51 -16.38 -0.25
C LYS A 89 22.54 -16.96 -1.65
N LYS A 90 21.79 -18.06 -1.86
CA LYS A 90 21.81 -18.81 -3.12
C LYS A 90 20.56 -19.67 -3.27
N ILE A 91 20.12 -19.87 -4.51
CA ILE A 91 19.17 -20.92 -4.89
C ILE A 91 19.89 -21.88 -5.82
N ARG A 92 19.74 -23.18 -5.61
CA ARG A 92 20.36 -24.23 -6.44
C ARG A 92 19.51 -25.48 -6.50
N THR A 93 19.76 -26.31 -7.49
CA THR A 93 19.23 -27.67 -7.55
C THR A 93 20.01 -28.62 -6.66
N SER A 94 19.40 -29.73 -6.27
CA SER A 94 20.01 -30.86 -5.57
C SER A 94 19.35 -32.18 -6.00
N ARG A 95 20.03 -33.30 -5.80
CA ARG A 95 19.45 -34.61 -6.08
C ARG A 95 18.36 -34.94 -5.07
N SER A 96 17.19 -35.34 -5.57
CA SER A 96 16.12 -35.95 -4.76
C SER A 96 16.25 -37.46 -4.78
N LYS A 97 15.90 -38.13 -3.67
CA LYS A 97 15.79 -39.59 -3.62
C LYS A 97 14.54 -40.09 -4.38
N GLN A 98 13.53 -39.22 -4.61
CA GLN A 98 12.32 -39.56 -5.34
C GLN A 98 12.49 -39.26 -6.83
N GLN A 99 12.26 -40.29 -7.65
CA GLN A 99 12.28 -40.18 -9.12
C GLN A 99 11.22 -39.19 -9.59
N GLY A 100 11.50 -38.38 -10.60
CA GLY A 100 10.58 -37.36 -11.13
C GLY A 100 10.43 -36.12 -10.25
N THR A 101 11.23 -35.95 -9.20
CA THR A 101 11.17 -34.81 -8.28
C THR A 101 12.32 -33.86 -8.52
N THR A 102 12.00 -32.58 -8.77
CA THR A 102 12.99 -31.49 -8.78
C THR A 102 13.16 -30.94 -7.36
N ARG A 103 14.35 -31.06 -6.83
CA ARG A 103 14.71 -30.52 -5.52
C ARG A 103 15.44 -29.19 -5.66
N LEU A 104 14.88 -28.15 -5.08
CA LEU A 104 15.52 -26.83 -4.92
C LEU A 104 15.95 -26.62 -3.49
N VAL A 105 17.11 -25.99 -3.32
CA VAL A 105 17.68 -25.64 -2.02
C VAL A 105 17.95 -24.14 -2.00
N LEU A 106 17.30 -23.45 -1.06
CA LEU A 106 17.56 -22.06 -0.73
C LEU A 106 18.54 -22.03 0.44
N GLU A 107 19.70 -21.49 0.21
CA GLU A 107 20.71 -21.26 1.27
C GLU A 107 20.41 -19.94 1.95
N LEU A 108 20.09 -20.00 3.24
CA LEU A 108 19.63 -18.84 4.00
C LEU A 108 20.77 -18.22 4.81
N ALA A 109 20.71 -16.92 5.02
CA ALA A 109 21.69 -16.21 5.84
C ALA A 109 21.53 -16.49 7.33
N ASP A 110 20.28 -16.71 7.75
CA ASP A 110 19.90 -16.94 9.15
C ASP A 110 18.61 -17.78 9.23
N ASN A 111 18.09 -17.98 10.43
CA ASN A 111 16.82 -18.66 10.69
C ASN A 111 15.67 -17.66 10.63
N PHE A 112 14.86 -17.75 9.56
CA PHE A 112 13.70 -16.89 9.30
C PHE A 112 12.39 -17.60 9.65
N ARG A 113 11.32 -16.83 9.89
CA ARG A 113 9.96 -17.35 9.87
C ARG A 113 9.54 -17.52 8.42
N ILE A 114 9.20 -18.73 8.03
CA ILE A 114 8.91 -19.11 6.65
C ILE A 114 7.40 -19.28 6.49
N SER A 115 6.85 -18.67 5.44
CA SER A 115 5.50 -18.89 4.95
C SER A 115 5.58 -19.37 3.50
N ILE A 116 4.95 -20.51 3.19
CA ILE A 116 4.95 -21.08 1.84
C ILE A 116 3.52 -21.42 1.45
N PHE A 117 3.07 -20.96 0.28
CA PHE A 117 1.73 -21.19 -0.21
C PHE A 117 1.64 -21.12 -1.73
N PRO A 118 0.75 -21.93 -2.36
CA PRO A 118 0.48 -21.82 -3.77
C PRO A 118 -0.48 -20.65 -4.06
N LEU A 119 -0.35 -20.06 -5.25
CA LEU A 119 -1.31 -19.12 -5.82
C LEU A 119 -1.80 -19.66 -7.17
N ALA A 120 -3.12 -19.66 -7.35
CA ALA A 120 -3.77 -19.98 -8.60
C ALA A 120 -3.49 -18.91 -9.68
N PRO A 121 -3.71 -19.21 -10.97
CA PRO A 121 -3.61 -18.23 -12.04
C PRO A 121 -4.46 -16.99 -11.77
N ALA A 122 -3.85 -15.81 -11.96
CA ALA A 122 -4.51 -14.53 -11.79
C ALA A 122 -3.86 -13.46 -12.68
N GLY A 123 -4.67 -12.67 -13.39
CA GLY A 123 -4.19 -11.63 -14.29
C GLY A 123 -3.30 -12.21 -15.39
N GLN A 124 -2.06 -11.75 -15.46
CA GLN A 124 -1.05 -12.21 -16.41
C GLN A 124 -0.20 -13.40 -15.93
N TYR A 125 -0.41 -13.84 -14.69
CA TYR A 125 0.39 -14.88 -14.05
C TYR A 125 -0.35 -16.23 -14.06
N GLY A 126 0.40 -17.31 -14.32
CA GLY A 126 -0.04 -18.69 -14.16
C GLY A 126 -0.03 -19.14 -12.69
N ASP A 127 0.09 -20.47 -12.51
CA ASP A 127 0.26 -21.07 -11.18
C ASP A 127 1.60 -20.65 -10.57
N ARG A 128 1.61 -20.41 -9.26
CA ARG A 128 2.80 -19.91 -8.55
C ARG A 128 2.97 -20.60 -7.21
N LEU A 129 4.22 -20.78 -6.80
CA LEU A 129 4.56 -21.06 -5.40
C LEU A 129 5.26 -19.84 -4.81
N VAL A 130 4.68 -19.29 -3.75
CA VAL A 130 5.22 -18.12 -3.04
C VAL A 130 5.89 -18.55 -1.76
N ILE A 131 7.06 -17.98 -1.48
CA ILE A 131 7.82 -18.16 -0.25
C ILE A 131 8.12 -16.78 0.33
N ASP A 132 7.64 -16.53 1.54
CA ASP A 132 7.97 -15.34 2.31
C ASP A 132 8.90 -15.72 3.46
N LEU A 133 10.07 -15.08 3.50
CA LEU A 133 11.05 -15.21 4.56
C LEU A 133 11.03 -13.96 5.43
N TYR A 134 10.41 -14.03 6.61
CA TYR A 134 10.32 -12.92 7.56
C TYR A 134 11.47 -12.97 8.58
N ASP A 135 12.01 -11.79 8.88
CA ASP A 135 12.93 -11.67 10.01
C ASP A 135 12.22 -12.15 11.29
N LYS A 136 12.90 -12.89 12.11
CA LYS A 136 12.42 -13.13 13.48
C LYS A 136 12.40 -11.77 14.17
N GLN A 137 11.22 -11.32 14.60
CA GLN A 137 11.07 -10.04 15.29
C GLN A 137 12.05 -9.99 16.47
N SER A 138 13.14 -9.26 16.33
CA SER A 138 13.70 -8.59 17.48
C SER A 138 12.66 -7.56 17.90
N GLN A 139 12.18 -7.66 19.13
CA GLN A 139 11.34 -6.64 19.76
C GLN A 139 12.19 -5.37 19.98
N SER A 140 12.60 -4.71 18.93
CA SER A 140 12.97 -3.31 18.99
C SER A 140 11.66 -2.54 18.85
N ILE A 141 10.96 -2.42 19.98
CA ILE A 141 10.14 -1.25 20.23
C ILE A 141 11.10 -0.08 20.03
N ALA A 142 10.99 0.61 18.91
CA ALA A 142 11.53 1.95 18.82
C ALA A 142 10.80 2.74 19.91
N GLN A 143 11.42 2.83 21.09
CA GLN A 143 11.03 3.77 22.11
C GLN A 143 11.18 5.15 21.47
N HIS A 144 10.06 5.69 21.02
CA HIS A 144 10.00 7.10 20.79
C HIS A 144 10.26 7.76 22.15
N ASP A 145 11.40 8.40 22.21
CA ASP A 145 11.82 9.25 23.29
C ASP A 145 10.67 10.22 23.63
N ASN A 146 9.99 9.94 24.75
CA ASN A 146 8.99 10.82 25.35
C ASN A 146 9.68 11.99 26.08
N SER A 147 10.82 12.45 25.60
CA SER A 147 11.46 13.64 26.09
C SER A 147 10.59 14.84 25.69
N LYS A 148 9.83 15.39 26.61
CA LYS A 148 9.25 16.75 26.76
C LYS A 148 9.06 17.63 25.49
N GLY A 149 9.11 17.07 24.27
CA GLY A 149 8.94 17.74 22.98
C GLY A 149 7.59 17.39 22.37
N LYS A 150 6.97 18.35 21.74
CA LYS A 150 5.73 18.19 20.97
C LYS A 150 6.04 17.32 19.74
N ARG A 151 5.27 16.25 19.55
CA ARG A 151 5.50 15.30 18.44
C ARG A 151 5.16 15.87 17.07
N ASP A 152 5.76 15.34 16.02
CA ASP A 152 5.31 15.58 14.65
C ASP A 152 3.96 14.92 14.38
N ILE A 153 3.22 15.48 13.43
CA ILE A 153 2.07 14.81 12.79
C ILE A 153 2.62 13.80 11.80
N VAL A 154 2.22 12.55 11.93
CA VAL A 154 2.72 11.43 11.12
C VAL A 154 1.74 11.10 9.99
N ILE A 155 2.21 11.16 8.75
CA ILE A 155 1.45 10.81 7.54
C ILE A 155 2.00 9.51 6.97
N ALA A 156 1.21 8.42 7.04
CA ALA A 156 1.53 7.17 6.38
C ALA A 156 1.19 7.26 4.89
N ILE A 157 2.15 6.97 4.03
CA ILE A 157 1.98 7.01 2.58
C ILE A 157 2.11 5.61 2.00
N VAL A 158 1.03 5.13 1.42
CA VAL A 158 0.96 3.88 0.68
C VAL A 158 1.15 4.19 -0.81
N ALA A 159 2.23 3.72 -1.40
CA ALA A 159 2.32 3.59 -2.85
C ALA A 159 1.57 2.31 -3.25
N GLY A 160 0.52 2.41 -4.04
CA GLY A 160 -0.28 1.26 -4.49
C GLY A 160 0.57 0.19 -5.18
N HIS A 161 0.15 -1.07 -5.04
CA HIS A 161 0.79 -2.23 -5.68
C HIS A 161 2.25 -2.45 -5.25
N GLY A 162 3.05 -3.18 -6.05
CA GLY A 162 4.48 -3.40 -5.79
C GLY A 162 4.89 -4.87 -5.88
N GLY A 163 6.18 -5.11 -6.12
CA GLY A 163 6.70 -6.45 -6.28
C GLY A 163 6.05 -7.18 -7.45
N GLU A 164 5.48 -8.34 -7.19
CA GLU A 164 4.77 -9.15 -8.19
C GLU A 164 3.41 -8.58 -8.64
N ASP A 165 2.82 -7.67 -7.85
CA ASP A 165 1.62 -6.96 -8.24
C ASP A 165 1.99 -5.70 -9.04
N PRO A 166 1.85 -5.70 -10.37
CA PRO A 166 2.19 -4.56 -11.22
C PRO A 166 1.18 -3.42 -11.08
N GLY A 167 0.00 -3.67 -10.52
CA GLY A 167 -1.17 -2.83 -10.67
C GLY A 167 -1.70 -2.83 -12.10
N SER A 168 -2.30 -1.76 -12.49
CA SER A 168 -2.73 -1.51 -13.86
C SER A 168 -1.54 -1.36 -14.81
N ILE A 169 -1.74 -1.77 -16.07
CA ILE A 169 -0.73 -1.64 -17.12
C ILE A 169 -1.27 -0.71 -18.19
N GLY A 170 -0.55 0.37 -18.46
CA GLY A 170 -0.87 1.31 -19.52
C GLY A 170 -0.64 0.74 -20.92
N ALA A 171 -1.21 1.39 -21.93
CA ALA A 171 -1.08 0.97 -23.33
C ALA A 171 0.36 0.91 -23.83
N ALA A 172 1.25 1.76 -23.29
CA ALA A 172 2.69 1.75 -23.57
C ALA A 172 3.50 0.83 -22.65
N GLY A 173 2.85 -0.05 -21.87
CA GLY A 173 3.51 -0.98 -20.96
C GLY A 173 3.95 -0.39 -19.63
N THR A 174 3.46 0.79 -19.26
CA THR A 174 3.76 1.41 -17.97
C THR A 174 3.04 0.69 -16.84
N TYR A 175 3.77 0.25 -15.83
CA TYR A 175 3.20 -0.35 -14.62
C TYR A 175 2.80 0.71 -13.60
N GLU A 176 1.59 0.62 -13.08
CA GLU A 176 1.06 1.51 -12.04
C GLU A 176 1.97 1.57 -10.81
N LYS A 177 2.47 0.43 -10.33
CA LYS A 177 3.37 0.35 -9.17
C LYS A 177 4.59 1.28 -9.24
N ARG A 178 5.07 1.61 -10.46
CA ARG A 178 6.21 2.51 -10.68
C ARG A 178 5.79 3.98 -10.55
N ILE A 179 4.61 4.31 -11.07
CA ILE A 179 4.06 5.67 -11.00
C ILE A 179 3.72 6.02 -9.56
N THR A 180 2.99 5.16 -8.88
CA THR A 180 2.56 5.36 -7.49
C THR A 180 3.74 5.53 -6.55
N LEU A 181 4.80 4.72 -6.71
CA LEU A 181 6.02 4.85 -5.91
C LEU A 181 6.73 6.19 -6.14
N LYS A 182 6.85 6.64 -7.39
CA LYS A 182 7.50 7.92 -7.72
C LYS A 182 6.74 9.12 -7.16
N ILE A 183 5.41 9.12 -7.23
CA ILE A 183 4.57 10.19 -6.66
C ILE A 183 4.67 10.17 -5.14
N ALA A 184 4.55 8.99 -4.51
CA ALA A 184 4.64 8.81 -3.07
C ALA A 184 5.98 9.30 -2.51
N GLN A 185 7.10 8.98 -3.15
CA GLN A 185 8.44 9.45 -2.77
C GLN A 185 8.55 10.98 -2.83
N LYS A 186 8.01 11.60 -3.89
CA LYS A 186 7.99 13.07 -4.01
C LYS A 186 7.14 13.71 -2.92
N LEU A 187 5.99 13.12 -2.60
CA LEU A 187 5.12 13.58 -1.51
C LEU A 187 5.82 13.47 -0.15
N ALA A 188 6.43 12.32 0.13
CA ALA A 188 7.18 12.11 1.37
C ALA A 188 8.31 13.14 1.54
N ASN A 189 9.04 13.43 0.47
CA ASN A 189 10.10 14.43 0.48
C ASN A 189 9.58 15.86 0.74
N LEU A 190 8.39 16.19 0.24
CA LEU A 190 7.78 17.51 0.48
C LEU A 190 7.30 17.63 1.95
N ILE A 191 6.65 16.58 2.47
CA ILE A 191 6.17 16.53 3.86
C ILE A 191 7.34 16.65 4.84
N ASN A 192 8.40 15.87 4.64
CA ASN A 192 9.56 15.85 5.55
C ASN A 192 10.39 17.15 5.56
N LYS A 193 10.16 18.06 4.61
CA LYS A 193 10.78 19.40 4.64
C LYS A 193 10.09 20.37 5.58
N LYS A 194 8.86 20.08 6.02
CA LYS A 194 8.10 20.96 6.92
C LYS A 194 8.25 20.48 8.36
N SER A 195 8.73 21.39 9.23
CA SER A 195 8.77 21.14 10.67
C SER A 195 7.37 20.84 11.22
N GLY A 196 7.26 19.84 12.08
CA GLY A 196 6.00 19.37 12.66
C GLY A 196 5.23 18.36 11.80
N LEU A 197 5.72 18.02 10.60
CA LEU A 197 5.19 16.95 9.76
C LEU A 197 6.25 15.87 9.53
N LYS A 198 5.83 14.60 9.50
CA LYS A 198 6.67 13.46 9.23
C LYS A 198 5.96 12.48 8.29
N ALA A 199 6.57 12.14 7.16
CA ALA A 199 6.08 11.11 6.27
C ALA A 199 6.70 9.75 6.63
N VAL A 200 5.88 8.70 6.62
CA VAL A 200 6.30 7.30 6.73
C VAL A 200 5.82 6.56 5.49
N MET A 201 6.77 6.16 4.66
CA MET A 201 6.48 5.35 3.47
C MET A 201 6.20 3.91 3.90
N ILE A 202 4.99 3.41 3.63
CA ILE A 202 4.63 1.99 3.89
C ILE A 202 5.38 1.05 2.94
N ARG A 203 5.64 1.52 1.72
CA ARG A 203 6.49 0.87 0.72
C ARG A 203 7.46 1.90 0.15
N SER A 204 8.75 1.68 0.32
CA SER A 204 9.82 2.57 -0.16
C SER A 204 10.55 2.05 -1.40
N GLY A 205 10.31 0.79 -1.79
CA GLY A 205 10.91 0.09 -2.93
C GLY A 205 9.88 -0.69 -3.73
N ASP A 206 10.35 -1.49 -4.70
CA ASP A 206 9.49 -2.35 -5.51
C ASP A 206 9.31 -3.72 -4.83
N TYR A 207 8.46 -3.77 -3.82
CA TYR A 207 8.03 -4.98 -3.11
C TYR A 207 6.55 -4.90 -2.75
N TYR A 208 5.90 -6.05 -2.62
CA TYR A 208 4.49 -6.14 -2.26
C TYR A 208 4.27 -6.02 -0.76
N VAL A 209 3.23 -5.28 -0.37
CA VAL A 209 2.73 -5.19 1.01
C VAL A 209 1.23 -5.45 0.97
N ASN A 210 0.75 -6.50 1.64
CA ASN A 210 -0.68 -6.80 1.70
C ASN A 210 -1.47 -5.76 2.50
N HIS A 211 -2.79 -5.72 2.34
CA HIS A 211 -3.63 -4.67 2.94
C HIS A 211 -3.57 -4.64 4.46
N ASP A 212 -3.61 -5.80 5.12
CA ASP A 212 -3.52 -5.87 6.59
C ASP A 212 -2.19 -5.32 7.08
N ARG A 213 -1.11 -5.67 6.39
CA ARG A 213 0.23 -5.17 6.73
C ARG A 213 0.38 -3.68 6.47
N LYS A 214 -0.26 -3.12 5.43
CA LYS A 214 -0.30 -1.66 5.20
C LYS A 214 -0.88 -0.94 6.41
N THR A 215 -2.03 -1.41 6.91
CA THR A 215 -2.70 -0.83 8.08
C THR A 215 -1.90 -1.04 9.37
N GLU A 216 -1.30 -2.23 9.56
CA GLU A 216 -0.46 -2.51 10.73
C GLU A 216 0.78 -1.59 10.78
N LEU A 217 1.45 -1.39 9.64
CA LEU A 217 2.62 -0.49 9.56
C LEU A 217 2.23 0.97 9.81
N ALA A 218 1.06 1.42 9.33
CA ALA A 218 0.54 2.75 9.64
C ALA A 218 0.28 2.91 11.15
N ARG A 219 -0.33 1.91 11.81
CA ARG A 219 -0.53 1.90 13.29
C ARG A 219 0.78 1.88 14.05
N LYS A 220 1.73 1.04 13.64
CA LYS A 220 3.07 0.99 14.24
C LYS A 220 3.79 2.34 14.19
N SER A 221 3.60 3.08 13.10
CA SER A 221 4.16 4.42 12.97
C SER A 221 3.39 5.50 13.72
N LYS A 222 2.28 5.15 14.40
CA LYS A 222 1.34 6.09 15.05
C LYS A 222 0.86 7.17 14.07
N ALA A 223 0.48 6.77 12.87
CA ALA A 223 0.03 7.68 11.82
C ALA A 223 -1.25 8.42 12.21
N ASP A 224 -1.28 9.72 11.97
CA ASP A 224 -2.46 10.58 12.14
C ASP A 224 -3.33 10.60 10.87
N LEU A 225 -2.75 10.21 9.73
CA LEU A 225 -3.41 10.15 8.43
C LEU A 225 -2.75 9.07 7.56
N LEU A 226 -3.55 8.34 6.77
CA LEU A 226 -3.09 7.41 5.75
C LEU A 226 -3.51 7.91 4.37
N ILE A 227 -2.56 8.02 3.45
CA ILE A 227 -2.76 8.39 2.05
C ILE A 227 -2.32 7.25 1.16
N SER A 228 -3.25 6.62 0.43
CA SER A 228 -2.95 5.63 -0.59
C SER A 228 -2.94 6.28 -1.97
N ILE A 229 -1.88 6.09 -2.73
CA ILE A 229 -1.68 6.69 -4.05
C ILE A 229 -1.80 5.62 -5.11
N HIS A 230 -2.70 5.83 -6.06
CA HIS A 230 -3.04 4.94 -7.16
C HIS A 230 -3.06 5.68 -8.51
N ALA A 231 -3.09 4.94 -9.60
CA ALA A 231 -3.24 5.44 -10.97
C ALA A 231 -3.87 4.34 -11.84
N ASP A 232 -5.07 3.95 -11.49
CA ASP A 232 -5.73 2.75 -11.99
C ASP A 232 -6.05 2.81 -13.50
N ALA A 233 -6.42 1.68 -14.08
CA ALA A 233 -6.93 1.60 -15.45
C ALA A 233 -8.43 1.35 -15.44
N PHE A 234 -9.16 1.82 -16.41
CA PHE A 234 -10.55 1.48 -16.65
C PHE A 234 -10.68 0.51 -17.85
N THR A 235 -11.86 -0.09 -18.03
CA THR A 235 -12.12 -1.02 -19.14
C THR A 235 -12.00 -0.37 -20.52
N SER A 236 -12.12 0.97 -20.58
CA SER A 236 -11.92 1.76 -21.78
C SER A 236 -10.83 2.83 -21.58
N SER A 237 -10.30 3.37 -22.66
CA SER A 237 -9.30 4.43 -22.63
C SER A 237 -9.89 5.86 -22.48
N GLN A 238 -11.21 5.99 -22.35
CA GLN A 238 -11.90 7.28 -22.27
C GLN A 238 -11.78 7.99 -20.92
N PRO A 239 -11.91 7.28 -19.75
CA PRO A 239 -11.80 7.93 -18.47
C PRO A 239 -10.46 8.64 -18.31
N ASN A 240 -10.50 9.83 -17.72
CA ASN A 240 -9.33 10.64 -17.43
C ASN A 240 -9.56 11.51 -16.20
N GLY A 241 -8.48 11.99 -15.60
CA GLY A 241 -8.50 12.86 -14.45
C GLY A 241 -8.40 12.14 -13.11
N ALA A 242 -8.18 12.90 -12.05
CA ALA A 242 -8.01 12.40 -10.70
C ALA A 242 -9.33 12.20 -9.96
N SER A 243 -9.36 11.28 -8.99
CA SER A 243 -10.45 11.05 -8.04
C SER A 243 -9.92 10.87 -6.64
N VAL A 244 -10.73 11.17 -5.63
CA VAL A 244 -10.41 10.94 -4.22
C VAL A 244 -11.50 10.07 -3.59
N LEU A 245 -11.07 9.00 -2.95
CA LEU A 245 -11.94 7.95 -2.44
C LEU A 245 -11.77 7.82 -0.93
N VAL A 246 -12.89 7.65 -0.22
CA VAL A 246 -12.94 7.47 1.23
C VAL A 246 -13.75 6.26 1.61
N GLN A 247 -13.56 5.77 2.83
CA GLN A 247 -14.29 4.60 3.33
C GLN A 247 -15.79 4.85 3.39
N ALA A 248 -16.59 3.86 2.91
CA ALA A 248 -18.03 3.79 3.08
C ALA A 248 -18.42 2.79 4.17
N THR A 249 -19.55 3.06 4.85
CA THR A 249 -20.19 2.10 5.77
C THR A 249 -21.14 1.16 5.03
N ARG A 250 -21.63 1.57 3.86
CA ARG A 250 -22.62 0.88 3.03
C ARG A 250 -22.03 0.57 1.64
N ARG A 251 -22.90 0.17 0.72
CA ARG A 251 -22.56 -0.17 -0.67
C ARG A 251 -21.94 1.04 -1.40
N ALA A 252 -21.04 0.78 -2.35
CA ALA A 252 -20.40 1.80 -3.16
C ALA A 252 -21.41 2.68 -3.91
N ASP A 253 -21.14 3.98 -4.01
CA ASP A 253 -22.09 4.98 -4.51
C ASP A 253 -22.21 5.01 -6.05
N SER A 254 -21.26 4.38 -6.79
CA SER A 254 -21.25 4.39 -8.26
C SER A 254 -20.69 3.11 -8.86
N GLU A 255 -20.98 2.85 -10.16
CA GLU A 255 -20.38 1.74 -10.92
C GLU A 255 -18.84 1.84 -10.95
N PHE A 256 -18.30 3.03 -11.05
CA PHE A 256 -16.86 3.30 -10.97
C PHE A 256 -16.27 2.82 -9.64
N SER A 257 -16.93 3.14 -8.52
CA SER A 257 -16.52 2.70 -7.19
C SER A 257 -16.58 1.18 -7.05
N HIS A 258 -17.56 0.51 -7.62
CA HIS A 258 -17.64 -0.96 -7.67
C HIS A 258 -16.49 -1.56 -8.46
N TRP A 259 -16.15 -0.94 -9.59
CA TRP A 259 -15.09 -1.43 -10.44
C TRP A 259 -13.72 -1.34 -9.74
N ILE A 260 -13.39 -0.20 -9.11
CA ILE A 260 -12.17 -0.05 -8.29
C ILE A 260 -12.14 -1.07 -7.15
N GLN A 261 -13.25 -1.25 -6.42
CA GLN A 261 -13.34 -2.22 -5.34
C GLN A 261 -13.01 -3.65 -5.81
N ASN A 262 -13.45 -4.04 -6.99
CA ASN A 262 -13.16 -5.35 -7.56
C ASN A 262 -11.68 -5.48 -7.97
N ARG A 263 -11.07 -4.42 -8.49
CA ARG A 263 -9.64 -4.44 -8.84
C ARG A 263 -8.75 -4.57 -7.61
N GLU A 264 -9.02 -3.83 -6.55
CA GLU A 264 -8.27 -3.93 -5.29
C GLU A 264 -8.37 -5.33 -4.66
N LYS A 265 -9.54 -5.99 -4.78
CA LYS A 265 -9.67 -7.40 -4.38
C LYS A 265 -8.79 -8.33 -5.23
N ASN A 266 -8.70 -8.06 -6.52
CA ASN A 266 -7.86 -8.85 -7.42
C ASN A 266 -6.35 -8.64 -7.16
N SER A 267 -5.94 -7.47 -6.68
CA SER A 267 -4.56 -7.20 -6.22
C SER A 267 -4.13 -8.17 -5.12
N GLU A 268 -5.02 -8.49 -4.16
CA GLU A 268 -4.76 -9.52 -3.14
C GLU A 268 -4.56 -10.92 -3.74
N LEU A 269 -5.29 -11.27 -4.80
CA LEU A 269 -5.12 -12.55 -5.49
C LEU A 269 -3.80 -12.62 -6.27
N LEU A 270 -3.27 -11.48 -6.71
CA LEU A 270 -1.99 -11.40 -7.41
C LEU A 270 -0.79 -11.53 -6.46
N GLY A 271 -0.86 -10.91 -5.30
CA GLY A 271 0.27 -10.77 -4.37
C GLY A 271 0.13 -11.46 -3.02
N GLY A 272 -1.08 -11.79 -2.56
CA GLY A 272 -1.32 -12.26 -1.21
C GLY A 272 -2.06 -13.58 -1.13
N ALA A 273 -1.57 -14.55 -0.37
CA ALA A 273 -2.47 -15.50 0.25
C ALA A 273 -3.10 -14.77 1.42
N GLY A 274 -4.41 -14.55 1.35
CA GLY A 274 -5.15 -14.03 2.49
C GLY A 274 -4.86 -14.90 3.71
N GLU A 275 -4.18 -14.34 4.70
CA GLU A 275 -4.17 -14.96 6.02
C GLU A 275 -5.61 -15.00 6.48
N THR A 276 -6.08 -16.20 6.75
CA THR A 276 -7.42 -16.51 7.27
C THR A 276 -7.77 -15.54 8.39
N ILE A 277 -8.81 -14.74 8.16
CA ILE A 277 -9.34 -13.77 9.13
C ILE A 277 -9.58 -14.49 10.45
N ARG A 278 -8.78 -14.22 11.46
CA ARG A 278 -9.05 -14.61 12.83
C ARG A 278 -10.18 -13.72 13.35
N LYS A 279 -11.37 -14.30 13.46
CA LYS A 279 -12.52 -13.70 14.15
C LYS A 279 -12.13 -13.47 15.61
N THR A 280 -12.06 -12.21 16.03
CA THR A 280 -11.95 -11.83 17.44
C THR A 280 -13.36 -11.69 18.01
N LYS A 281 -13.62 -12.37 19.13
CA LYS A 281 -14.88 -12.34 19.88
C LYS A 281 -14.95 -11.12 20.81
N ASP A 282 -16.08 -10.48 20.75
CA ASP A 282 -16.89 -9.73 21.74
C ASP A 282 -16.30 -8.79 22.81
N ASN A 283 -16.87 -7.53 22.78
CA ASN A 283 -17.37 -6.84 23.97
C ASN A 283 -18.22 -5.61 23.58
N ASN A 284 -19.47 -5.55 23.97
CA ASN A 284 -20.47 -4.56 23.54
C ASN A 284 -20.11 -3.08 23.86
N LEU A 285 -19.38 -2.79 24.93
CA LEU A 285 -18.91 -1.43 25.23
C LEU A 285 -17.76 -0.99 24.31
N ALA A 286 -16.86 -1.93 23.99
CA ALA A 286 -15.79 -1.69 23.03
C ALA A 286 -16.33 -1.46 21.61
N ILE A 287 -17.47 -2.07 21.28
CA ILE A 287 -18.17 -1.90 19.99
C ILE A 287 -18.72 -0.47 19.87
N ALA A 288 -19.43 0.04 20.89
CA ALA A 288 -20.01 1.39 20.86
C ALA A 288 -18.93 2.49 20.78
N LEU A 289 -17.86 2.39 21.55
CA LEU A 289 -16.71 3.30 21.46
C LEU A 289 -15.97 3.15 20.13
N GLY A 290 -15.90 1.93 19.60
CA GLY A 290 -15.33 1.64 18.28
C GLY A 290 -16.14 2.28 17.14
N ASP A 291 -17.47 2.25 17.23
CA ASP A 291 -18.36 2.84 16.24
C ASP A 291 -18.29 4.37 16.24
N MET A 292 -18.26 5.02 17.39
CA MET A 292 -18.06 6.48 17.50
C MET A 292 -16.70 6.90 16.94
N LYS A 293 -15.64 6.16 17.26
CA LYS A 293 -14.30 6.43 16.73
C LYS A 293 -14.25 6.26 15.22
N LYS A 294 -14.91 5.23 14.68
CA LYS A 294 -15.03 4.97 13.26
C LYS A 294 -15.76 6.10 12.53
N GLU A 295 -16.86 6.60 13.09
CA GLU A 295 -17.62 7.72 12.52
C GLU A 295 -16.79 9.01 12.47
N TYR A 296 -16.08 9.34 13.54
CA TYR A 296 -15.12 10.45 13.58
C TYR A 296 -14.01 10.28 12.53
N THR A 297 -13.43 9.09 12.43
CA THR A 297 -12.37 8.77 11.45
C THR A 297 -12.86 8.94 10.01
N MET A 298 -14.10 8.52 9.72
CA MET A 298 -14.72 8.67 8.40
C MET A 298 -15.00 10.14 8.07
N ALA A 299 -15.51 10.92 9.03
CA ALA A 299 -15.74 12.36 8.86
C ALA A 299 -14.42 13.10 8.59
N SER A 300 -13.38 12.80 9.35
CA SER A 300 -12.03 13.35 9.16
C SER A 300 -11.42 12.97 7.82
N SER A 301 -11.66 11.72 7.36
CA SER A 301 -11.23 11.26 6.03
C SER A 301 -11.90 12.06 4.92
N TYR A 302 -13.20 12.31 5.04
CA TYR A 302 -13.96 13.04 4.05
C TYR A 302 -13.54 14.52 3.99
N ASP A 303 -13.37 15.17 5.14
CA ASP A 303 -12.89 16.56 5.23
C ASP A 303 -11.50 16.71 4.60
N PHE A 304 -10.55 15.82 4.93
CA PHE A 304 -9.25 15.82 4.28
C PHE A 304 -9.35 15.57 2.75
N ALA A 305 -10.22 14.67 2.31
CA ALA A 305 -10.43 14.37 0.90
C ALA A 305 -10.93 15.60 0.12
N GLU A 306 -11.79 16.46 0.71
CA GLU A 306 -12.22 17.72 0.09
C GLU A 306 -11.03 18.68 -0.11
N HIS A 307 -10.10 18.77 0.84
CA HIS A 307 -8.87 19.52 0.67
C HIS A 307 -8.02 19.02 -0.49
N VAL A 308 -7.91 17.69 -0.64
CA VAL A 308 -7.19 17.06 -1.77
C VAL A 308 -7.86 17.38 -3.10
N VAL A 309 -9.16 17.20 -3.23
CA VAL A 309 -9.94 17.53 -4.44
C VAL A 309 -9.73 18.99 -4.84
N LYS A 310 -9.81 19.92 -3.87
CA LYS A 310 -9.61 21.36 -4.10
C LYS A 310 -8.23 21.68 -4.67
N GLN A 311 -7.18 20.99 -4.22
CA GLN A 311 -5.82 21.23 -4.70
C GLN A 311 -5.52 20.50 -6.02
N LEU A 312 -6.01 19.25 -6.20
CA LEU A 312 -5.82 18.50 -7.45
C LEU A 312 -6.50 19.19 -8.65
N LYS A 313 -7.66 19.81 -8.46
CA LYS A 313 -8.35 20.60 -9.49
C LYS A 313 -7.46 21.67 -10.14
N LYS A 314 -6.46 22.19 -9.43
CA LYS A 314 -5.52 23.21 -9.94
C LYS A 314 -4.42 22.63 -10.82
N VAL A 315 -4.21 21.31 -10.79
CA VAL A 315 -3.06 20.63 -11.42
C VAL A 315 -3.48 19.69 -12.54
N THR A 316 -4.62 19.03 -12.38
CA THR A 316 -5.12 18.05 -13.33
C THR A 316 -6.65 18.13 -13.44
N ARG A 317 -7.21 17.55 -14.51
CA ARG A 317 -8.64 17.34 -14.60
C ARG A 317 -9.10 16.45 -13.46
N LEU A 318 -10.29 16.67 -12.96
CA LEU A 318 -10.94 15.75 -12.01
C LEU A 318 -11.90 14.84 -12.76
N HIS A 319 -11.81 13.54 -12.50
CA HIS A 319 -12.82 12.57 -12.92
C HIS A 319 -14.08 12.72 -12.07
N LYS A 320 -13.89 12.92 -10.76
CA LYS A 320 -14.97 13.22 -9.81
C LYS A 320 -14.68 14.52 -9.07
N HIS A 321 -15.68 15.40 -9.03
CA HIS A 321 -15.55 16.73 -8.43
C HIS A 321 -15.75 16.77 -6.92
N LYS A 322 -16.17 15.64 -6.33
CA LYS A 322 -16.33 15.43 -4.88
C LYS A 322 -15.70 14.09 -4.49
N PRO A 323 -15.31 13.91 -3.24
CA PRO A 323 -14.87 12.60 -2.75
C PRO A 323 -15.98 11.56 -2.92
N GLU A 324 -15.63 10.36 -3.38
CA GLU A 324 -16.55 9.22 -3.48
C GLU A 324 -16.35 8.24 -2.33
N ARG A 325 -17.45 7.59 -1.93
CA ARG A 325 -17.45 6.63 -0.83
C ARG A 325 -17.50 5.20 -1.34
N LEU A 326 -16.55 4.37 -0.92
CA LEU A 326 -16.55 2.95 -1.26
C LEU A 326 -15.85 2.10 -0.19
N SER A 327 -16.11 0.79 -0.19
CA SER A 327 -15.54 -0.12 0.80
C SER A 327 -14.26 -0.76 0.26
N LEU A 328 -13.11 -0.14 0.51
CA LEU A 328 -11.78 -0.65 0.17
C LEU A 328 -11.06 -1.21 1.40
N ALA A 329 -10.34 -2.32 1.23
CA ALA A 329 -9.60 -2.95 2.32
C ALA A 329 -8.55 -2.01 2.92
N VAL A 330 -7.80 -1.29 2.08
CA VAL A 330 -6.76 -0.34 2.53
C VAL A 330 -7.31 0.85 3.32
N LEU A 331 -8.61 1.18 3.18
CA LEU A 331 -9.28 2.27 3.89
C LEU A 331 -10.02 1.82 5.15
N LYS A 332 -10.08 0.52 5.45
CA LYS A 332 -10.86 -0.04 6.57
C LYS A 332 -10.24 0.18 7.97
N SER A 333 -9.30 1.12 8.11
CA SER A 333 -8.82 1.48 9.43
C SER A 333 -9.92 2.20 10.22
N SER A 334 -10.27 1.68 11.39
CA SER A 334 -11.27 2.30 12.28
C SER A 334 -10.68 3.42 13.13
N ASP A 335 -9.37 3.58 13.11
CA ASP A 335 -8.61 4.42 14.03
C ASP A 335 -7.69 5.45 13.36
N ILE A 336 -7.50 5.34 12.04
CA ILE A 336 -6.66 6.27 11.26
C ILE A 336 -7.49 6.82 10.10
N PRO A 337 -7.71 8.14 10.02
CA PRO A 337 -8.31 8.76 8.83
C PRO A 337 -7.54 8.36 7.58
N SER A 338 -8.26 7.93 6.53
CA SER A 338 -7.64 7.30 5.37
C SER A 338 -8.30 7.74 4.08
N VAL A 339 -7.50 8.05 3.07
CA VAL A 339 -7.96 8.35 1.71
C VAL A 339 -7.18 7.57 0.67
N LEU A 340 -7.84 7.24 -0.45
CA LEU A 340 -7.17 6.75 -1.65
C LEU A 340 -7.30 7.82 -2.74
N ILE A 341 -6.20 8.12 -3.39
CA ILE A 341 -6.11 9.14 -4.43
C ILE A 341 -5.74 8.46 -5.74
N GLU A 342 -6.72 8.43 -6.66
CA GLU A 342 -6.46 8.11 -8.06
C GLU A 342 -5.87 9.36 -8.72
N THR A 343 -4.61 9.28 -9.11
CA THR A 343 -3.89 10.43 -9.68
C THR A 343 -4.15 10.63 -11.17
N GLY A 344 -4.85 9.69 -11.81
CA GLY A 344 -5.24 9.65 -13.21
C GLY A 344 -5.47 8.21 -13.65
N PHE A 345 -5.90 7.99 -14.89
CA PHE A 345 -6.16 6.66 -15.43
C PHE A 345 -5.05 6.23 -16.39
N ILE A 346 -4.26 5.24 -15.99
CA ILE A 346 -3.14 4.74 -16.82
C ILE A 346 -3.60 4.08 -18.12
N SER A 347 -4.88 3.63 -18.21
CA SER A 347 -5.50 3.13 -19.44
C SER A 347 -5.70 4.20 -20.51
N ASN A 348 -5.70 5.49 -20.14
CA ASN A 348 -5.77 6.58 -21.08
C ASN A 348 -4.35 6.94 -21.56
N PRO A 349 -4.05 6.87 -22.87
CA PRO A 349 -2.69 7.10 -23.38
C PRO A 349 -2.14 8.52 -23.13
N GLN A 350 -3.01 9.53 -22.99
CA GLN A 350 -2.59 10.88 -22.65
C GLN A 350 -2.25 11.01 -21.17
N GLU A 351 -3.05 10.38 -20.29
CA GLU A 351 -2.79 10.32 -18.87
C GLU A 351 -1.54 9.48 -18.58
N GLU A 352 -1.35 8.33 -19.25
CA GLU A 352 -0.15 7.51 -19.12
C GLU A 352 1.12 8.32 -19.39
N ARG A 353 1.14 9.12 -20.48
CA ARG A 353 2.26 10.01 -20.77
C ARG A 353 2.46 11.07 -19.70
N ARG A 354 1.38 11.67 -19.17
CA ARG A 354 1.45 12.66 -18.08
C ARG A 354 1.96 12.03 -16.79
N LEU A 355 1.43 10.87 -16.42
CA LEU A 355 1.83 10.13 -15.23
C LEU A 355 3.28 9.67 -15.26
N ASN A 356 3.84 9.41 -16.44
CA ASN A 356 5.28 9.16 -16.63
C ASN A 356 6.16 10.42 -16.58
N ASN A 357 5.57 11.60 -16.67
CA ASN A 357 6.34 12.86 -16.63
C ASN A 357 6.69 13.26 -15.19
N ALA A 358 7.99 13.40 -14.91
CA ALA A 358 8.49 13.68 -13.56
C ALA A 358 7.99 15.03 -12.99
N ASN A 359 7.79 16.05 -13.84
CA ASN A 359 7.28 17.34 -13.44
C ASN A 359 5.78 17.26 -13.09
N HIS A 360 5.00 16.50 -13.86
CA HIS A 360 3.58 16.26 -13.53
C HIS A 360 3.42 15.48 -12.22
N GLN A 361 4.22 14.43 -12.01
CA GLN A 361 4.26 13.70 -10.73
C GLN A 361 4.58 14.63 -9.55
N TYR A 362 5.52 15.56 -9.74
CA TYR A 362 5.86 16.56 -8.71
C TYR A 362 4.69 17.53 -8.44
N LYS A 363 4.00 18.00 -9.49
CA LYS A 363 2.81 18.85 -9.34
C LYS A 363 1.69 18.15 -8.58
N LEU A 364 1.42 16.87 -8.88
CA LEU A 364 0.45 16.04 -8.14
C LEU A 364 0.87 15.89 -6.67
N ALA A 365 2.11 15.50 -6.41
CA ALA A 365 2.64 15.38 -5.05
C ALA A 365 2.58 16.70 -4.28
N LYS A 366 2.89 17.84 -4.93
CA LYS A 366 2.81 19.17 -4.33
C LYS A 366 1.36 19.57 -4.00
N ALA A 367 0.39 19.25 -4.86
CA ALA A 367 -1.03 19.50 -4.60
C ALA A 367 -1.50 18.71 -3.37
N ILE A 368 -1.14 17.42 -3.27
CA ILE A 368 -1.46 16.59 -2.11
C ILE A 368 -0.77 17.13 -0.84
N TYR A 369 0.50 17.52 -0.92
CA TYR A 369 1.22 18.15 0.18
C TYR A 369 0.53 19.42 0.68
N ILE A 370 0.10 20.31 -0.22
CA ILE A 370 -0.63 21.55 0.17
C ILE A 370 -1.94 21.18 0.88
N ALA A 371 -2.64 20.14 0.42
CA ALA A 371 -3.86 19.66 1.09
C ALA A 371 -3.56 19.16 2.52
N VAL A 372 -2.45 18.41 2.71
CA VAL A 372 -1.99 17.97 4.05
C VAL A 372 -1.70 19.18 4.94
N ASP A 373 -0.97 20.16 4.40
CA ASP A 373 -0.59 21.37 5.14
C ASP A 373 -1.79 22.22 5.54
N ASP A 374 -2.70 22.47 4.60
CA ASP A 374 -3.94 23.22 4.84
C ASP A 374 -4.81 22.52 5.90
N TYR A 375 -5.00 21.20 5.77
CA TYR A 375 -5.82 20.41 6.69
C TYR A 375 -5.28 20.44 8.12
N PHE A 376 -4.01 20.11 8.31
CA PHE A 376 -3.41 20.07 9.65
C PHE A 376 -3.10 21.45 10.23
N SER A 377 -2.97 22.48 9.41
CA SER A 377 -2.94 23.87 9.90
C SER A 377 -4.30 24.29 10.46
N GLY A 378 -5.40 23.76 9.89
CA GLY A 378 -6.76 23.95 10.39
C GLY A 378 -7.12 23.07 11.57
N ASN A 379 -6.70 21.81 11.56
CA ASN A 379 -7.13 20.76 12.50
C ASN A 379 -5.92 19.97 13.04
N PRO A 380 -4.95 20.59 13.72
CA PRO A 380 -3.79 19.87 14.25
C PRO A 380 -4.19 18.99 15.43
N PRO A 381 -3.76 17.71 15.48
CA PRO A 381 -3.97 16.84 16.64
C PRO A 381 -3.28 17.39 17.89
N ASP A 382 -3.91 17.20 19.04
CA ASP A 382 -3.35 17.64 20.33
C ASP A 382 -1.97 17.02 20.61
N GLY A 383 -1.11 17.76 21.28
CA GLY A 383 0.24 17.33 21.61
C GLY A 383 1.23 17.37 20.45
N THR A 384 0.84 17.90 19.28
CA THR A 384 1.74 18.05 18.14
C THR A 384 2.42 19.41 18.11
N LEU A 385 3.56 19.49 17.40
CA LEU A 385 4.30 20.75 17.22
C LEU A 385 3.44 21.80 16.50
N ILE A 386 2.67 21.40 15.50
CA ILE A 386 1.77 22.32 14.76
C ILE A 386 0.67 22.84 15.69
N ALA A 387 0.03 21.97 16.50
CA ALA A 387 -0.95 22.39 17.48
C ALA A 387 -0.35 23.43 18.45
N ALA A 388 0.87 23.20 18.87
CA ALA A 388 1.57 24.05 19.82
C ALA A 388 1.98 25.42 19.27
N THR A 389 2.23 25.50 17.97
CA THR A 389 2.59 26.75 17.30
C THR A 389 1.37 27.48 16.75
N ARG A 390 0.19 26.85 16.81
CA ARG A 390 -1.07 27.48 16.36
C ARG A 390 -1.52 28.53 17.35
N PHE A 391 -1.66 29.76 16.86
CA PHE A 391 -2.27 30.83 17.60
C PHE A 391 -3.78 30.85 17.37
N ARG A 392 -4.58 30.90 18.44
CA ARG A 392 -5.99 31.28 18.35
C ARG A 392 -6.04 32.79 18.17
N GLU A 393 -6.95 33.28 17.34
CA GLU A 393 -7.18 34.73 17.24
C GLU A 393 -8.26 35.15 18.22
N HIS A 394 -7.99 36.25 18.92
CA HIS A 394 -8.94 36.94 19.80
C HIS A 394 -9.05 38.39 19.40
N LYS A 395 -10.26 38.87 19.08
CA LYS A 395 -10.53 40.29 18.84
C LYS A 395 -10.89 40.97 20.17
N VAL A 396 -10.07 41.89 20.60
CA VAL A 396 -10.24 42.58 21.87
C VAL A 396 -11.56 43.35 21.88
N SER A 397 -12.40 43.07 22.87
CA SER A 397 -13.68 43.71 23.10
C SER A 397 -13.56 44.90 24.08
N ARG A 398 -14.58 45.73 24.15
CA ARG A 398 -14.63 46.85 25.10
C ARG A 398 -14.53 46.31 26.55
N GLY A 399 -13.62 46.88 27.34
CA GLY A 399 -13.39 46.50 28.73
C GLY A 399 -12.41 45.35 28.92
N GLU A 400 -11.89 44.73 27.86
CA GLU A 400 -10.86 43.69 27.97
C GLU A 400 -9.45 44.30 28.05
N SER A 401 -8.69 43.83 29.03
CA SER A 401 -7.26 44.07 29.13
C SER A 401 -6.47 42.85 28.71
N LEU A 402 -5.16 43.01 28.45
CA LEU A 402 -4.28 41.88 28.10
C LEU A 402 -4.26 40.80 29.19
N SER A 403 -4.40 41.18 30.48
CA SER A 403 -4.47 40.23 31.60
C SER A 403 -5.78 39.43 31.59
N VAL A 404 -6.92 40.07 31.31
CA VAL A 404 -8.22 39.40 31.19
C VAL A 404 -8.21 38.40 30.04
N VAL A 405 -7.62 38.76 28.88
CA VAL A 405 -7.48 37.85 27.75
C VAL A 405 -6.54 36.71 28.11
N ALA A 406 -5.43 36.98 28.76
CA ALA A 406 -4.47 35.95 29.18
C ALA A 406 -5.10 34.94 30.15
N GLU A 407 -5.88 35.40 31.14
CA GLU A 407 -6.60 34.56 32.08
C GLU A 407 -7.68 33.70 31.40
N ARG A 408 -8.50 34.29 30.52
CA ARG A 408 -9.53 33.56 29.71
C ARG A 408 -8.94 32.40 28.96
N TYR A 409 -7.77 32.56 28.36
CA TYR A 409 -7.12 31.53 27.53
C TYR A 409 -6.07 30.73 28.31
N LYS A 410 -5.95 30.91 29.63
CA LYS A 410 -5.00 30.19 30.50
C LYS A 410 -3.56 30.28 29.98
N VAL A 411 -3.13 31.48 29.58
CA VAL A 411 -1.77 31.77 29.10
C VAL A 411 -1.17 32.87 29.93
N SER A 412 0.15 32.86 30.11
CA SER A 412 0.80 33.99 30.83
C SER A 412 0.78 35.26 29.98
N VAL A 413 0.62 36.42 30.64
CA VAL A 413 0.68 37.76 29.99
C VAL A 413 1.99 37.92 29.21
N ARG A 414 3.11 37.40 29.74
CA ARG A 414 4.41 37.43 29.08
C ARG A 414 4.39 36.67 27.76
N LYS A 415 3.81 35.49 27.74
CA LYS A 415 3.70 34.63 26.55
C LYS A 415 2.76 35.26 25.51
N LEU A 416 1.65 35.84 25.94
CA LEU A 416 0.71 36.55 25.08
C LEU A 416 1.35 37.80 24.44
N LYS A 417 2.12 38.60 25.23
CA LYS A 417 2.90 39.74 24.71
C LYS A 417 3.91 39.29 23.65
N SER A 418 4.71 38.30 23.98
CA SER A 418 5.72 37.77 23.06
C SER A 418 5.10 37.28 21.73
N ALA A 419 3.98 36.56 21.79
CA ALA A 419 3.27 36.06 20.61
C ALA A 419 2.72 37.17 19.68
N ASN A 420 2.51 38.37 20.25
CA ASN A 420 1.96 39.54 19.55
C ASN A 420 2.96 40.69 19.36
N ASN A 421 4.23 40.48 19.69
CA ASN A 421 5.28 41.51 19.65
C ASN A 421 4.89 42.79 20.40
N LEU A 422 4.14 42.69 21.52
CA LEU A 422 3.68 43.83 22.29
C LEU A 422 4.79 44.32 23.24
N LYS A 423 5.11 45.61 23.16
CA LYS A 423 6.07 46.26 24.06
C LYS A 423 5.45 46.65 25.41
N SER A 424 4.13 46.85 25.46
CA SER A 424 3.37 47.23 26.67
C SER A 424 2.18 46.30 26.89
N ASN A 425 1.44 46.47 27.99
CA ASN A 425 0.20 45.73 28.26
C ASN A 425 -1.05 46.39 27.64
N LEU A 426 -0.88 47.47 26.91
CA LEU A 426 -1.98 48.19 26.28
C LEU A 426 -2.43 47.46 25.03
N VAL A 427 -3.73 47.22 24.93
CA VAL A 427 -4.41 46.68 23.74
C VAL A 427 -5.57 47.60 23.35
N ARG A 428 -5.93 47.63 22.08
CA ARG A 428 -7.00 48.48 21.55
C ARG A 428 -8.25 47.64 21.28
N ILE A 429 -9.43 48.24 21.51
CA ILE A 429 -10.70 47.60 21.09
C ILE A 429 -10.64 47.33 19.60
N GLY A 430 -11.03 46.11 19.20
CA GLY A 430 -10.95 45.62 17.82
C GLY A 430 -9.58 45.08 17.40
N GLN A 431 -8.54 45.21 18.23
CA GLN A 431 -7.23 44.63 17.95
C GLN A 431 -7.32 43.09 17.96
N THR A 432 -6.80 42.45 16.92
CA THR A 432 -6.69 40.98 16.88
C THR A 432 -5.40 40.54 17.55
N LEU A 433 -5.51 39.72 18.59
CA LEU A 433 -4.40 39.11 19.32
C LEU A 433 -4.24 37.64 18.91
N LYS A 434 -3.02 37.23 18.65
CA LYS A 434 -2.63 35.83 18.53
C LYS A 434 -2.50 35.25 19.93
N ILE A 435 -3.35 34.26 20.24
CA ILE A 435 -3.37 33.60 21.54
C ILE A 435 -2.55 32.30 21.42
N PRO A 436 -1.40 32.17 22.08
CA PRO A 436 -0.65 30.91 22.11
C PRO A 436 -1.42 29.85 22.88
N GLN A 437 -1.00 28.59 22.75
CA GLN A 437 -1.57 27.52 23.57
C GLN A 437 -1.38 27.77 25.06
N ALA A 438 -2.35 27.31 25.87
CA ALA A 438 -2.25 27.34 27.33
C ALA A 438 -0.96 26.67 27.83
N ASP A 439 -0.49 27.14 28.98
CA ASP A 439 0.74 26.58 29.60
C ASP A 439 0.54 25.16 30.10
#